data_6e91ce8153b243c473d152686ca6ee5c
#
_entry.id   6e91ce8153b243c473d152686ca6ee5c
#
_cell.length_a   1.000
_cell.length_b   1.000
_cell.length_c   1.000
_cell.angle_alpha   90.00
_cell.angle_beta   90.00
_cell.angle_gamma   90.00
#
_symmetry.space_group_name_H-M   'P 1'
#
loop_
_entity.id
_entity.type
_entity.pdbx_description
1 polymer ?
#
loop_
_entity_poly.entity_id
_entity_poly.type
_entity_poly.pdbx_seq_one_letter_code
_entity_poly.pdbx_strand_id
1 'polypeptide(L)'
;MSDNSKIEWTDATWNPVRGCSKISPGCVNCYAETFAERFRGVPGHPYEYGFDLRLVPEKLAEPIRWRTPKMVFVNSMSDLFQEDVADEYIVSVVRVMQLANWHTYQILTKRSERMRDMLKTKLKFAASLPHIWWGVSVENKKHGLQRIDHLQASPARIRFLSIEPLLEDIGRF
;
A
#
# COMPACT_ATOMS: atom_id res chain seq x y z
N MET A 1 -16.37 -3.75 1.06
CA MET A 1 -15.54 -2.81 0.29
C MET A 1 -16.25 -1.51 0.22
N SER A 2 -15.60 -0.43 0.52
CA SER A 2 -16.32 0.82 0.48
C SER A 2 -15.88 1.60 -0.75
N ASP A 3 -16.81 1.74 -1.72
CA ASP A 3 -16.78 2.80 -2.70
C ASP A 3 -16.76 4.19 -2.04
N ASN A 4 -16.94 4.24 -0.71
CA ASN A 4 -16.86 5.41 0.15
C ASN A 4 -15.94 5.09 1.31
N SER A 5 -14.71 5.55 1.25
CA SER A 5 -13.77 5.47 2.36
C SER A 5 -14.15 6.45 3.46
N LYS A 6 -13.92 6.06 4.74
CA LYS A 6 -13.96 6.99 5.87
C LYS A 6 -12.60 7.62 6.16
N ILE A 7 -11.58 7.30 5.38
CA ILE A 7 -10.25 7.89 5.45
C ILE A 7 -10.31 9.23 4.73
N GLU A 8 -10.01 10.33 5.43
CA GLU A 8 -10.24 11.71 4.96
C GLU A 8 -9.53 12.06 3.65
N TRP A 9 -8.38 11.44 3.38
CA TRP A 9 -7.55 11.73 2.22
C TRP A 9 -7.73 10.76 1.04
N THR A 10 -8.79 9.93 1.03
CA THR A 10 -9.06 8.99 -0.07
C THR A 10 -10.55 8.70 -0.24
N ASP A 11 -11.00 8.54 -1.48
CA ASP A 11 -12.40 8.24 -1.80
C ASP A 11 -12.72 6.75 -1.64
N ALA A 12 -11.75 5.89 -1.94
CA ALA A 12 -11.93 4.44 -1.92
C ALA A 12 -10.68 3.70 -1.42
N THR A 13 -10.87 2.48 -0.96
CA THR A 13 -9.77 1.55 -0.66
C THR A 13 -9.84 0.34 -1.58
N TRP A 14 -8.69 -0.10 -2.08
CA TRP A 14 -8.55 -1.28 -2.90
C TRP A 14 -7.49 -2.23 -2.32
N ASN A 15 -7.92 -3.44 -1.95
CA ASN A 15 -7.11 -4.41 -1.23
C ASN A 15 -6.95 -5.72 -2.03
N PRO A 16 -6.14 -5.75 -3.10
CA PRO A 16 -5.81 -6.98 -3.82
C PRO A 16 -4.90 -7.92 -3.03
N VAL A 17 -4.28 -7.42 -1.96
CA VAL A 17 -3.57 -8.20 -0.94
C VAL A 17 -4.23 -7.91 0.41
N ARG A 18 -4.29 -8.90 1.29
CA ARG A 18 -4.72 -8.77 2.69
C ARG A 18 -3.67 -9.39 3.59
N GLY A 19 -3.58 -8.88 4.83
CA GLY A 19 -2.59 -9.36 5.80
C GLY A 19 -1.18 -8.86 5.53
N CYS A 20 -0.35 -8.90 6.56
CA CYS A 20 1.00 -8.36 6.55
C CYS A 20 1.82 -8.90 7.71
N SER A 21 3.14 -8.78 7.65
CA SER A 21 4.07 -9.02 8.76
C SER A 21 4.55 -7.69 9.37
N LYS A 22 4.83 -7.70 10.67
CA LYS A 22 5.39 -6.53 11.38
C LYS A 22 6.88 -6.40 11.10
N ILE A 23 7.34 -5.20 10.78
CA ILE A 23 8.76 -4.93 10.49
C ILE A 23 9.37 -3.76 11.28
N SER A 24 8.54 -3.00 12.00
CA SER A 24 9.01 -1.84 12.73
C SER A 24 8.08 -1.48 13.89
N PRO A 25 8.49 -0.61 14.83
CA PRO A 25 7.64 -0.18 15.95
C PRO A 25 6.30 0.41 15.52
N GLY A 26 6.22 1.07 14.36
CA GLY A 26 4.97 1.58 13.81
C GLY A 26 3.95 0.50 13.42
N CYS A 27 4.34 -0.80 13.51
CA CYS A 27 3.42 -1.92 13.26
C CYS A 27 2.85 -2.52 14.57
N VAL A 28 3.27 -2.06 15.75
CA VAL A 28 2.86 -2.68 17.04
C VAL A 28 1.36 -2.59 17.24
N ASN A 29 0.77 -1.41 17.02
CA ASN A 29 -0.65 -1.14 17.17
C ASN A 29 -1.33 -1.02 15.80
N CYS A 30 -1.14 -2.01 14.91
CA CYS A 30 -1.68 -1.96 13.56
C CYS A 30 -3.21 -2.07 13.57
N TYR A 31 -3.88 -1.03 13.08
CA TYR A 31 -5.34 -1.02 13.01
C TYR A 31 -5.90 -2.12 12.10
N ALA A 32 -5.17 -2.44 11.02
CA ALA A 32 -5.58 -3.44 10.06
C ALA A 32 -5.53 -4.84 10.67
N GLU A 33 -4.49 -5.15 11.45
CA GLU A 33 -4.38 -6.40 12.20
C GLU A 33 -5.49 -6.48 13.25
N THR A 34 -5.65 -5.43 14.08
CA THR A 34 -6.69 -5.38 15.11
C THR A 34 -8.08 -5.59 14.53
N PHE A 35 -8.35 -5.03 13.35
CA PHE A 35 -9.63 -5.23 12.66
C PHE A 35 -9.76 -6.66 12.13
N ALA A 36 -8.76 -7.15 11.41
CA ALA A 36 -8.81 -8.46 10.74
C ALA A 36 -8.93 -9.63 11.73
N GLU A 37 -8.19 -9.57 12.83
CA GLU A 37 -8.20 -10.63 13.87
C GLU A 37 -9.56 -10.79 14.57
N ARG A 38 -10.42 -9.78 14.59
CA ARG A 38 -11.80 -9.92 15.10
C ARG A 38 -12.64 -10.94 14.33
N PHE A 39 -12.27 -11.21 13.09
CA PHE A 39 -13.01 -12.09 12.20
C PHE A 39 -12.29 -13.41 11.95
N ARG A 40 -11.16 -13.67 12.64
CA ARG A 40 -10.46 -14.95 12.54
C ARG A 40 -11.39 -16.09 12.96
N GLY A 41 -11.50 -17.10 12.09
CA GLY A 41 -12.36 -18.26 12.30
C GLY A 41 -13.85 -18.03 11.98
N VAL A 42 -14.25 -16.88 11.45
CA VAL A 42 -15.63 -16.64 11.01
C VAL A 42 -15.79 -17.15 9.57
N PRO A 43 -16.50 -18.26 9.32
CA PRO A 43 -16.58 -18.88 8.00
C PRO A 43 -17.17 -17.95 6.95
N GLY A 44 -16.52 -17.89 5.79
CA GLY A 44 -16.95 -17.05 4.64
C GLY A 44 -16.69 -15.55 4.80
N HIS A 45 -16.16 -15.10 5.94
CA HIS A 45 -15.78 -13.71 6.10
C HIS A 45 -14.48 -13.41 5.35
N PRO A 46 -14.32 -12.21 4.74
CA PRO A 46 -13.11 -11.81 4.04
C PRO A 46 -11.81 -11.94 4.86
N TYR A 47 -11.90 -11.89 6.19
CA TYR A 47 -10.81 -12.03 7.16
C TYR A 47 -10.96 -13.29 8.02
N GLU A 48 -11.52 -14.36 7.47
CA GLU A 48 -11.64 -15.66 8.14
C GLU A 48 -10.29 -16.20 8.66
N TYR A 49 -9.19 -15.85 7.96
CA TYR A 49 -7.82 -16.19 8.37
C TYR A 49 -7.14 -15.04 9.13
N GLY A 50 -7.90 -14.12 9.70
CA GLY A 50 -7.36 -12.96 10.43
C GLY A 50 -6.46 -12.10 9.55
N PHE A 51 -5.26 -11.79 10.06
CA PHE A 51 -4.27 -10.94 9.38
C PHE A 51 -3.18 -11.75 8.64
N ASP A 52 -3.40 -13.04 8.39
CA ASP A 52 -2.51 -13.87 7.57
C ASP A 52 -2.46 -13.33 6.13
N LEU A 53 -1.26 -13.38 5.52
CA LEU A 53 -1.09 -12.88 4.14
C LEU A 53 -1.93 -13.69 3.16
N ARG A 54 -2.73 -13.01 2.36
CA ARG A 54 -3.53 -13.60 1.29
C ARG A 54 -3.57 -12.70 0.06
N LEU A 55 -3.32 -13.29 -1.09
CA LEU A 55 -3.60 -12.68 -2.37
C LEU A 55 -5.09 -12.79 -2.67
N VAL A 56 -5.68 -11.76 -3.29
CA VAL A 56 -7.13 -11.68 -3.59
C VAL A 56 -7.32 -11.36 -5.07
N PRO A 57 -7.03 -12.35 -5.98
CA PRO A 57 -7.03 -12.14 -7.42
C PRO A 57 -8.39 -11.64 -7.98
N GLU A 58 -9.49 -12.07 -7.36
CA GLU A 58 -10.83 -11.63 -7.74
C GLU A 58 -11.08 -10.12 -7.57
N LYS A 59 -10.22 -9.44 -6.80
CA LYS A 59 -10.24 -7.99 -6.61
C LYS A 59 -9.37 -7.21 -7.58
N LEU A 60 -8.52 -7.86 -8.36
CA LEU A 60 -7.62 -7.16 -9.28
C LEU A 60 -8.36 -6.24 -10.24
N ALA A 61 -9.48 -6.69 -10.80
CA ALA A 61 -10.23 -5.91 -11.78
C ALA A 61 -11.20 -4.86 -11.17
N GLU A 62 -11.24 -4.69 -9.85
CA GLU A 62 -12.18 -3.73 -9.22
C GLU A 62 -12.01 -2.30 -9.74
N PRO A 63 -10.81 -1.71 -9.80
CA PRO A 63 -10.66 -0.33 -10.28
C PRO A 63 -11.13 -0.12 -11.71
N ILE A 64 -11.00 -1.14 -12.56
CA ILE A 64 -11.45 -1.06 -13.97
C ILE A 64 -13.00 -0.94 -14.05
N ARG A 65 -13.72 -1.46 -13.06
CA ARG A 65 -15.18 -1.41 -13.01
C ARG A 65 -15.73 -0.10 -12.46
N TRP A 66 -14.91 0.68 -11.77
CA TRP A 66 -15.31 1.99 -11.25
C TRP A 66 -15.25 3.04 -12.37
N ARG A 67 -16.40 3.56 -12.74
CA ARG A 67 -16.53 4.46 -13.90
C ARG A 67 -16.20 5.92 -13.57
N THR A 68 -16.38 6.33 -12.33
CA THR A 68 -16.06 7.69 -11.87
C THR A 68 -14.64 7.76 -11.34
N PRO A 69 -13.87 8.81 -11.67
CA PRO A 69 -12.55 9.05 -11.09
C PRO A 69 -12.59 9.04 -9.57
N LYS A 70 -11.59 8.42 -8.95
CA LYS A 70 -11.45 8.30 -7.49
C LYS A 70 -10.00 8.44 -7.08
N MET A 71 -9.78 8.96 -5.88
CA MET A 71 -8.53 8.79 -5.17
C MET A 71 -8.59 7.45 -4.41
N VAL A 72 -7.68 6.55 -4.70
CA VAL A 72 -7.73 5.15 -4.24
C VAL A 72 -6.52 4.84 -3.37
N PHE A 73 -6.75 4.52 -2.09
CA PHE A 73 -5.71 3.99 -1.22
C PHE A 73 -5.53 2.50 -1.47
N VAL A 74 -4.35 2.12 -1.93
CA VAL A 74 -4.02 0.74 -2.30
C VAL A 74 -3.46 0.01 -1.09
N ASN A 75 -4.06 -1.14 -0.78
CA ASN A 75 -3.65 -2.00 0.33
C ASN A 75 -3.71 -1.33 1.71
N SER A 76 -4.86 -0.70 2.03
CA SER A 76 -5.13 -0.19 3.38
C SER A 76 -5.11 -1.28 4.47
N MET A 77 -5.25 -2.54 4.10
CA MET A 77 -5.30 -3.72 4.98
C MET A 77 -4.09 -4.65 4.82
N SER A 78 -2.99 -4.14 4.23
CA SER A 78 -1.75 -4.89 3.99
C SER A 78 -0.63 -3.95 3.55
N ASP A 79 0.49 -4.51 3.08
CA ASP A 79 1.55 -3.78 2.38
C ASP A 79 1.83 -4.49 1.04
N LEU A 80 1.69 -3.75 -0.07
CA LEU A 80 1.86 -4.31 -1.42
C LEU A 80 3.26 -4.92 -1.64
N PHE A 81 4.27 -4.38 -0.95
CA PHE A 81 5.65 -4.82 -1.06
C PHE A 81 6.08 -5.80 0.03
N GLN A 82 5.11 -6.43 0.74
CA GLN A 82 5.40 -7.47 1.72
C GLN A 82 6.20 -8.61 1.04
N GLU A 83 7.16 -9.20 1.77
CA GLU A 83 8.21 -10.07 1.24
C GLU A 83 7.67 -11.30 0.51
N ASP A 84 6.57 -11.88 1.01
CA ASP A 84 5.94 -13.08 0.45
C ASP A 84 4.94 -12.80 -0.69
N VAL A 85 4.71 -11.54 -1.03
CA VAL A 85 3.94 -11.18 -2.24
C VAL A 85 4.86 -11.32 -3.45
N ALA A 86 4.53 -12.24 -4.36
CA ALA A 86 5.33 -12.46 -5.57
C ALA A 86 5.41 -11.18 -6.42
N ASP A 87 6.59 -10.90 -6.98
CA ASP A 87 6.81 -9.72 -7.81
C ASP A 87 5.86 -9.64 -9.01
N GLU A 88 5.53 -10.79 -9.61
CA GLU A 88 4.60 -10.90 -10.74
C GLU A 88 3.18 -10.47 -10.34
N TYR A 89 2.78 -10.73 -9.10
CA TYR A 89 1.50 -10.28 -8.58
C TYR A 89 1.50 -8.76 -8.36
N ILE A 90 2.58 -8.20 -7.79
CA ILE A 90 2.75 -6.75 -7.65
C ILE A 90 2.69 -6.07 -9.03
N VAL A 91 3.38 -6.63 -10.03
CA VAL A 91 3.32 -6.13 -11.41
C VAL A 91 1.89 -6.15 -11.94
N SER A 92 1.12 -7.22 -11.69
CA SER A 92 -0.28 -7.33 -12.11
C SER A 92 -1.16 -6.26 -11.47
N VAL A 93 -0.99 -5.99 -10.17
CA VAL A 93 -1.68 -4.91 -9.45
C VAL A 93 -1.36 -3.55 -10.10
N VAL A 94 -0.09 -3.26 -10.36
CA VAL A 94 0.33 -1.97 -10.95
C VAL A 94 -0.10 -1.85 -12.42
N ARG A 95 -0.22 -2.96 -13.17
CA ARG A 95 -0.80 -2.95 -14.52
C ARG A 95 -2.29 -2.55 -14.52
N VAL A 96 -3.05 -3.00 -13.53
CA VAL A 96 -4.45 -2.54 -13.37
C VAL A 96 -4.52 -1.04 -13.14
N MET A 97 -3.62 -0.47 -12.32
CA MET A 97 -3.54 0.98 -12.13
C MET A 97 -3.20 1.72 -13.43
N GLN A 98 -2.30 1.17 -14.23
CA GLN A 98 -1.96 1.72 -15.54
C GLN A 98 -3.15 1.70 -16.50
N LEU A 99 -3.95 0.62 -16.50
CA LEU A 99 -5.14 0.47 -17.35
C LEU A 99 -6.28 1.39 -16.90
N ALA A 100 -6.55 1.47 -15.59
CA ALA A 100 -7.60 2.30 -15.02
C ALA A 100 -7.03 3.69 -14.63
N ASN A 101 -6.46 4.40 -15.60
CA ASN A 101 -5.68 5.63 -15.43
C ASN A 101 -6.53 6.89 -15.15
N TRP A 102 -7.85 6.75 -15.08
CA TRP A 102 -8.76 7.82 -14.66
C TRP A 102 -8.85 7.98 -13.14
N HIS A 103 -8.29 7.03 -12.37
CA HIS A 103 -8.15 7.13 -10.91
C HIS A 103 -6.77 7.67 -10.53
N THR A 104 -6.65 8.22 -9.32
CA THR A 104 -5.38 8.48 -8.66
C THR A 104 -5.14 7.41 -7.60
N TYR A 105 -3.99 6.74 -7.64
CA TYR A 105 -3.65 5.67 -6.70
C TYR A 105 -2.58 6.12 -5.73
N GLN A 106 -2.83 5.88 -4.45
CA GLN A 106 -1.88 6.15 -3.36
C GLN A 106 -1.38 4.82 -2.82
N ILE A 107 -0.11 4.52 -3.06
CA ILE A 107 0.57 3.32 -2.57
C ILE A 107 1.45 3.73 -1.41
N LEU A 108 1.21 3.14 -0.24
CA LEU A 108 1.98 3.41 0.97
C LEU A 108 2.66 2.13 1.45
N THR A 109 3.96 2.20 1.74
CA THR A 109 4.71 1.03 2.20
C THR A 109 5.71 1.38 3.30
N LYS A 110 6.01 0.39 4.14
CA LYS A 110 7.17 0.39 5.03
C LYS A 110 8.36 -0.37 4.43
N ARG A 111 8.18 -1.03 3.28
CA ARG A 111 9.19 -1.78 2.53
C ARG A 111 9.74 -0.96 1.38
N SER A 112 10.25 0.20 1.72
CA SER A 112 10.70 1.25 0.78
C SER A 112 11.85 0.81 -0.13
N GLU A 113 12.74 -0.05 0.36
CA GLU A 113 13.84 -0.59 -0.43
C GLU A 113 13.32 -1.45 -1.59
N ARG A 114 12.45 -2.40 -1.30
CA ARG A 114 11.83 -3.25 -2.34
C ARG A 114 11.04 -2.43 -3.34
N MET A 115 10.27 -1.44 -2.88
CA MET A 115 9.54 -0.51 -3.76
C MET A 115 10.50 0.23 -4.69
N ARG A 116 11.59 0.83 -4.16
CA ARG A 116 12.61 1.53 -4.94
C ARG A 116 13.21 0.63 -6.02
N ASP A 117 13.61 -0.58 -5.66
CA ASP A 117 14.28 -1.51 -6.57
C ASP A 117 13.34 -2.03 -7.65
N MET A 118 12.10 -2.32 -7.30
CA MET A 118 11.09 -2.68 -8.29
C MET A 118 10.77 -1.51 -9.24
N LEU A 119 10.73 -0.26 -8.76
CA LEU A 119 10.53 0.92 -9.60
C LEU A 119 11.69 1.15 -10.58
N LYS A 120 12.90 0.74 -10.23
CA LYS A 120 14.06 0.77 -11.13
C LYS A 120 14.05 -0.37 -12.16
N THR A 121 13.31 -1.43 -11.89
CA THR A 121 13.32 -2.68 -12.68
C THR A 121 11.93 -3.05 -13.22
N LYS A 122 11.24 -3.98 -12.57
CA LYS A 122 9.97 -4.58 -13.01
C LYS A 122 8.81 -3.58 -13.10
N LEU A 123 8.81 -2.52 -12.28
CA LEU A 123 7.79 -1.47 -12.28
C LEU A 123 8.23 -0.17 -12.98
N LYS A 124 9.35 -0.17 -13.71
CA LYS A 124 9.87 1.01 -14.42
C LYS A 124 8.82 1.66 -15.33
N PHE A 125 7.92 0.88 -15.92
CA PHE A 125 6.83 1.36 -16.77
C PHE A 125 5.83 2.27 -16.04
N ALA A 126 5.72 2.16 -14.72
CA ALA A 126 4.75 2.89 -13.90
C ALA A 126 5.39 4.05 -13.10
N ALA A 127 6.71 4.10 -13.00
CA ALA A 127 7.42 5.08 -12.17
C ALA A 127 7.10 6.55 -12.55
N SER A 128 6.91 6.83 -13.84
CA SER A 128 6.64 8.17 -14.38
C SER A 128 5.15 8.51 -14.52
N LEU A 129 4.24 7.58 -14.21
CA LEU A 129 2.80 7.79 -14.36
C LEU A 129 2.29 8.79 -13.30
N PRO A 130 1.64 9.90 -13.69
CA PRO A 130 1.27 10.97 -12.76
C PRO A 130 0.10 10.62 -11.85
N HIS A 131 -0.66 9.59 -12.18
CA HIS A 131 -1.81 9.12 -11.41
C HIS A 131 -1.47 8.01 -10.40
N ILE A 132 -0.18 7.60 -10.32
CA ILE A 132 0.29 6.66 -9.31
C ILE A 132 1.26 7.37 -8.38
N TRP A 133 0.88 7.51 -7.13
CA TRP A 133 1.66 8.16 -6.08
C TRP A 133 2.33 7.11 -5.20
N TRP A 134 3.62 7.25 -5.02
CA TRP A 134 4.45 6.31 -4.27
C TRP A 134 4.86 6.94 -2.94
N GLY A 135 4.51 6.28 -1.85
CA GLY A 135 4.72 6.82 -0.52
C GLY A 135 5.36 5.84 0.45
N VAL A 136 5.95 6.39 1.51
CA VAL A 136 6.52 5.62 2.61
C VAL A 136 5.99 6.11 3.95
N SER A 137 5.80 5.16 4.89
CA SER A 137 5.48 5.50 6.27
C SER A 137 6.74 5.86 7.04
N VAL A 138 6.67 6.93 7.83
CA VAL A 138 7.77 7.46 8.64
C VAL A 138 7.30 7.56 10.09
N GLU A 139 7.78 6.69 10.97
CA GLU A 139 7.38 6.65 12.36
C GLU A 139 8.43 7.15 13.35
N ASN A 140 9.71 7.00 13.03
CA ASN A 140 10.85 7.41 13.85
C ASN A 140 12.11 7.61 13.00
N LYS A 141 13.18 8.14 13.58
CA LYS A 141 14.46 8.37 12.87
C LYS A 141 15.05 7.09 12.32
N LYS A 142 15.12 6.05 13.14
CA LYS A 142 15.78 4.78 12.79
C LYS A 142 15.23 4.14 11.53
N HIS A 143 13.91 4.09 11.38
CA HIS A 143 13.25 3.43 10.25
C HIS A 143 12.80 4.43 9.18
N GLY A 144 12.33 5.60 9.61
CA GLY A 144 11.74 6.59 8.72
C GLY A 144 12.74 7.28 7.81
N LEU A 145 13.89 7.73 8.33
CA LEU A 145 14.88 8.45 7.52
C LEU A 145 15.40 7.59 6.38
N GLN A 146 15.74 6.33 6.65
CA GLN A 146 16.17 5.40 5.61
C GLN A 146 15.08 5.20 4.53
N ARG A 147 13.80 5.17 4.92
CA ARG A 147 12.72 5.05 3.94
C ARG A 147 12.55 6.30 3.09
N ILE A 148 12.82 7.48 3.65
CA ILE A 148 12.85 8.75 2.89
C ILE A 148 13.98 8.69 1.85
N ASP A 149 15.18 8.24 2.24
CA ASP A 149 16.32 8.09 1.31
C ASP A 149 15.97 7.15 0.16
N HIS A 150 15.35 6.00 0.45
CA HIS A 150 14.91 5.06 -0.59
C HIS A 150 13.87 5.67 -1.52
N LEU A 151 12.91 6.45 -0.97
CA LEU A 151 11.88 7.12 -1.76
C LEU A 151 12.50 8.20 -2.66
N GLN A 152 13.44 9.00 -2.15
CA GLN A 152 14.17 10.00 -2.93
C GLN A 152 15.01 9.36 -4.03
N ALA A 153 15.65 8.22 -3.76
CA ALA A 153 16.44 7.46 -4.73
C ALA A 153 15.61 6.67 -5.76
N SER A 154 14.28 6.67 -5.61
CA SER A 154 13.37 6.00 -6.56
C SER A 154 13.10 6.90 -7.78
N PRO A 155 12.82 6.33 -8.98
CA PRO A 155 12.43 7.09 -10.16
C PRO A 155 10.95 7.53 -10.15
N ALA A 156 10.28 7.46 -9.01
CA ALA A 156 8.88 7.83 -8.86
C ALA A 156 8.64 9.30 -9.19
N ARG A 157 7.65 9.58 -10.06
CA ARG A 157 7.28 10.96 -10.45
C ARG A 157 6.61 11.71 -9.32
N ILE A 158 5.66 11.07 -8.63
CA ILE A 158 4.97 11.64 -7.47
C ILE A 158 5.31 10.81 -6.24
N ARG A 159 5.80 11.47 -5.22
CA ARG A 159 6.27 10.89 -3.96
C ARG A 159 5.56 11.58 -2.81
N PHE A 160 5.19 10.81 -1.77
CA PHE A 160 4.62 11.39 -0.56
C PHE A 160 5.10 10.66 0.69
N LEU A 161 4.97 11.32 1.82
CA LEU A 161 5.26 10.77 3.14
C LEU A 161 3.96 10.66 3.94
N SER A 162 3.80 9.55 4.65
CA SER A 162 2.82 9.41 5.73
C SER A 162 3.57 9.32 7.04
N ILE A 163 3.51 10.38 7.85
CA ILE A 163 4.20 10.45 9.14
C ILE A 163 3.27 9.90 10.21
N GLU A 164 2.96 8.61 10.09
CA GLU A 164 2.00 7.90 10.93
C GLU A 164 2.39 6.44 11.17
N PRO A 165 2.36 5.98 12.47
CA PRO A 165 2.27 6.81 13.68
C PRO A 165 3.56 7.61 13.90
N LEU A 166 3.48 8.85 14.34
CA LEU A 166 4.66 9.60 14.76
C LEU A 166 5.05 9.16 16.18
N LEU A 167 6.16 8.44 16.32
CA LEU A 167 6.62 7.88 17.59
C LEU A 167 7.70 8.73 18.28
N GLU A 168 8.38 9.61 17.52
CA GLU A 168 9.36 10.56 18.02
C GLU A 168 9.50 11.75 17.07
N ASP A 169 10.14 12.81 17.51
CA ASP A 169 10.55 13.91 16.62
C ASP A 169 11.57 13.39 15.61
N ILE A 170 11.22 13.42 14.33
CA ILE A 170 12.07 12.96 13.22
C ILE A 170 13.10 14.01 12.77
N GLY A 171 13.00 15.24 13.27
CA GLY A 171 13.89 16.34 12.92
C GLY A 171 13.64 16.92 11.53
N ARG A 172 14.69 17.56 10.98
CA ARG A 172 14.69 18.05 9.58
C ARG A 172 15.27 16.98 8.65
N PHE A 173 14.70 16.79 7.48
CA PHE A 173 15.12 15.84 6.47
C PHE A 173 14.96 16.42 5.05
#